data_776e7cc6c51fda81af6cbc1265a57c94
#
_entry.id   776e7cc6c51fda81af6cbc1265a57c94
#
_cell.length_a   1.000
_cell.length_b   1.000
_cell.length_c   1.000
_cell.angle_alpha   90.00
_cell.angle_beta   90.00
_cell.angle_gamma   90.00
#
_symmetry.space_group_name_H-M   'P 1'
#
loop_
_entity.id
_entity.type
_entity.pdbx_description
1 polymer ?
#
loop_
_entity_poly.entity_id
_entity_poly.type
_entity_poly.pdbx_seq_one_letter_code
_entity_poly.pdbx_strand_id
1 'polypeptide(L)'
;VLRKILLESHAEVEEWIKSLCASGYTVVLFGSRARGEARIDSDWDLVVIGETPPGEPPNDLAQVHFATPEDAAAEVERFNTVFVDAFYEGRLLCGDAQLFQRLRELALRRTRGLVKTREGWVPAQRRH
;
A
#
# COMPACT_ATOMS: atom_id res chain seq x y z
N VAL A 1 17.37 -22.93 -6.95
CA VAL A 1 16.07 -23.51 -6.65
C VAL A 1 15.18 -22.49 -5.93
N LEU A 2 15.64 -21.96 -4.81
CA LEU A 2 14.85 -20.96 -4.07
C LEU A 2 14.57 -19.72 -4.92
N ARG A 3 15.57 -19.22 -5.65
CA ARG A 3 15.41 -18.05 -6.52
C ARG A 3 14.33 -18.29 -7.57
N LYS A 4 14.29 -19.47 -8.17
CA LYS A 4 13.27 -19.80 -9.17
C LYS A 4 11.87 -19.80 -8.55
N ILE A 5 11.73 -20.37 -7.36
CA ILE A 5 10.45 -20.40 -6.63
C ILE A 5 9.98 -18.99 -6.34
N LEU A 6 10.88 -18.11 -5.87
CA LEU A 6 10.53 -16.72 -5.57
C LEU A 6 10.12 -15.96 -6.83
N LEU A 7 10.82 -16.15 -7.95
CA LEU A 7 10.46 -15.50 -9.21
C LEU A 7 9.07 -15.93 -9.70
N GLU A 8 8.77 -17.22 -9.58
CA GLU A 8 7.45 -17.74 -9.93
C GLU A 8 6.37 -17.16 -9.01
N SER A 9 6.64 -17.04 -7.71
CA SER A 9 5.72 -16.47 -6.75
C SER A 9 5.46 -14.98 -7.03
N HIS A 10 6.48 -14.23 -7.40
CA HIS A 10 6.30 -12.82 -7.80
C HIS A 10 5.44 -12.71 -9.06
N ALA A 11 5.65 -13.57 -10.03
CA ALA A 11 4.85 -13.59 -11.25
C ALA A 11 3.37 -13.87 -10.93
N GLU A 12 3.09 -14.78 -10.00
CA GLU A 12 1.74 -15.06 -9.55
C GLU A 12 1.08 -13.84 -8.92
N VAL A 13 1.82 -13.10 -8.09
CA VAL A 13 1.32 -11.87 -7.47
C VAL A 13 1.01 -10.82 -8.54
N GLU A 14 1.90 -10.64 -9.51
CA GLU A 14 1.67 -9.70 -10.61
C GLU A 14 0.40 -10.02 -11.39
N GLU A 15 0.19 -11.29 -11.71
CA GLU A 15 -1.01 -11.73 -12.41
C GLU A 15 -2.27 -11.50 -11.58
N TRP A 16 -2.20 -11.76 -10.27
CA TRP A 16 -3.30 -11.52 -9.36
C TRP A 16 -3.66 -10.03 -9.30
N ILE A 17 -2.65 -9.15 -9.22
CA ILE A 17 -2.87 -7.71 -9.26
C ILE A 17 -3.57 -7.30 -10.57
N LYS A 18 -3.13 -7.85 -11.71
CA LYS A 18 -3.77 -7.56 -12.99
C LYS A 18 -5.25 -7.96 -12.98
N SER A 19 -5.57 -9.08 -12.35
CA SER A 19 -6.98 -9.52 -12.24
C SER A 19 -7.80 -8.58 -11.36
N LEU A 20 -7.22 -8.05 -10.28
CA LEU A 20 -7.88 -7.05 -9.44
C LEU A 20 -8.14 -5.77 -10.23
N CYS A 21 -7.16 -5.32 -10.99
CA CYS A 21 -7.29 -4.14 -11.83
C CYS A 21 -8.39 -4.31 -12.88
N ALA A 22 -8.45 -5.48 -13.50
CA ALA A 22 -9.49 -5.80 -14.48
C ALA A 22 -10.89 -5.84 -13.84
N SER A 23 -10.95 -6.17 -12.55
CA SER A 23 -12.23 -6.23 -11.81
C SER A 23 -12.65 -4.89 -11.20
N GLY A 24 -11.90 -3.83 -11.43
CA GLY A 24 -12.27 -2.48 -11.00
C GLY A 24 -11.77 -2.06 -9.63
N TYR A 25 -10.91 -2.85 -8.99
CA TYR A 25 -10.32 -2.44 -7.72
C TYR A 25 -9.30 -1.31 -7.91
N THR A 26 -9.15 -0.49 -6.87
CA THR A 26 -8.06 0.45 -6.77
C THR A 26 -6.95 -0.20 -5.96
N VAL A 27 -5.76 -0.29 -6.52
CA VAL A 27 -4.63 -1.01 -5.90
C VAL A 27 -3.46 -0.05 -5.72
N VAL A 28 -2.96 0.02 -4.49
CA VAL A 28 -1.83 0.88 -4.10
C VAL A 28 -0.69 0.02 -3.59
N LEU A 29 0.48 0.18 -4.17
CA LEU A 29 1.71 -0.49 -3.72
C LEU A 29 2.45 0.45 -2.78
N PHE A 30 2.87 -0.05 -1.61
CA PHE A 30 3.65 0.73 -0.67
C PHE A 30 4.80 -0.10 -0.11
N GLY A 31 5.52 0.42 0.89
CA GLY A 31 6.62 -0.29 1.49
C GLY A 31 7.89 -0.29 0.64
N SER A 32 8.77 -1.25 0.89
CA SER A 32 10.10 -1.29 0.27
C SER A 32 10.05 -1.36 -1.25
N ARG A 33 9.08 -2.08 -1.81
CA ARG A 33 8.95 -2.24 -3.26
C ARG A 33 8.56 -0.92 -3.92
N ALA A 34 7.69 -0.16 -3.29
CA ALA A 34 7.31 1.17 -3.80
C ALA A 34 8.48 2.17 -3.71
N ARG A 35 9.35 2.01 -2.71
CA ARG A 35 10.52 2.88 -2.54
C ARG A 35 11.71 2.50 -3.41
N GLY A 36 11.61 1.40 -4.18
CA GLY A 36 12.73 0.91 -4.99
C GLY A 36 13.81 0.19 -4.20
N GLU A 37 13.49 -0.25 -2.98
CA GLU A 37 14.41 -0.92 -2.08
C GLU A 37 14.17 -2.42 -1.98
N ALA A 38 13.32 -2.96 -2.84
CA ALA A 38 12.90 -4.35 -2.76
C ALA A 38 14.04 -5.31 -3.11
N ARG A 39 14.11 -6.39 -2.34
CA ARG A 39 14.95 -7.55 -2.62
C ARG A 39 14.08 -8.63 -3.26
N ILE A 40 14.71 -9.71 -3.69
CA ILE A 40 14.00 -10.84 -4.29
C ILE A 40 13.01 -11.47 -3.31
N ASP A 41 13.28 -11.40 -2.01
CA ASP A 41 12.41 -11.94 -0.96
C ASP A 41 11.49 -10.89 -0.33
N SER A 42 11.47 -9.66 -0.84
CA SER A 42 10.61 -8.61 -0.30
C SER A 42 9.15 -8.83 -0.64
N ASP A 43 8.28 -8.55 0.33
CA ASP A 43 6.84 -8.65 0.16
C ASP A 43 6.30 -7.58 -0.79
N TRP A 44 5.11 -7.86 -1.29
CA TRP A 44 4.27 -6.87 -1.97
C TRP A 44 3.28 -6.32 -0.96
N ASP A 45 3.53 -5.10 -0.48
CA ASP A 45 2.63 -4.43 0.45
C ASP A 45 1.57 -3.68 -0.34
N LEU A 46 0.33 -4.12 -0.23
CA LEU A 46 -0.78 -3.62 -1.05
C LEU A 46 -1.94 -3.15 -0.18
N VAL A 47 -2.48 -1.99 -0.53
CA VAL A 47 -3.82 -1.58 -0.11
C VAL A 47 -4.73 -1.77 -1.31
N VAL A 48 -5.82 -2.51 -1.12
CA VAL A 48 -6.81 -2.80 -2.14
C VAL A 48 -8.13 -2.18 -1.72
N ILE A 49 -8.69 -1.32 -2.57
CA ILE A 49 -9.92 -0.58 -2.27
C ILE A 49 -11.01 -0.99 -3.25
N GLY A 50 -12.18 -1.31 -2.72
CA GLY A 50 -13.35 -1.67 -3.53
C GLY A 50 -14.56 -1.86 -2.65
N GLU A 51 -15.68 -2.24 -3.27
CA GLU A 51 -16.94 -2.43 -2.54
C GLU A 51 -16.96 -3.73 -1.76
N THR A 52 -16.30 -4.77 -2.27
CA THR A 52 -16.27 -6.09 -1.63
C THR A 52 -14.83 -6.58 -1.55
N PRO A 53 -14.50 -7.36 -0.51
CA PRO A 53 -13.14 -7.90 -0.40
C PRO A 53 -12.73 -8.70 -1.62
N PRO A 54 -11.46 -8.61 -2.05
CA PRO A 54 -10.96 -9.46 -3.12
C PRO A 54 -10.81 -10.90 -2.63
N GLY A 55 -10.65 -11.83 -3.57
CA GLY A 55 -10.26 -13.18 -3.22
C GLY A 55 -8.88 -13.21 -2.57
N GLU A 56 -8.50 -14.36 -2.04
CA GLU A 56 -7.20 -14.51 -1.41
C GLU A 56 -6.05 -14.35 -2.40
N PRO A 57 -4.92 -13.76 -1.97
CA PRO A 57 -3.75 -13.68 -2.81
C PRO A 57 -3.17 -15.07 -3.08
N PRO A 58 -2.37 -15.22 -4.16
CA PRO A 58 -1.89 -16.54 -4.58
C PRO A 58 -0.82 -17.13 -3.67
N ASN A 59 -0.12 -16.31 -2.89
CA ASN A 59 0.93 -16.76 -1.99
C ASN A 59 1.23 -15.69 -0.93
N ASP A 60 2.13 -16.03 -0.01
CA ASP A 60 2.43 -15.21 1.16
C ASP A 60 3.30 -13.99 0.86
N LEU A 61 3.79 -13.81 -0.36
CA LEU A 61 4.52 -12.60 -0.72
C LEU A 61 3.61 -11.38 -0.83
N ALA A 62 2.31 -11.58 -0.99
CA ALA A 62 1.36 -10.47 -1.03
C ALA A 62 0.78 -10.23 0.36
N GLN A 63 1.05 -9.04 0.90
CA GLN A 63 0.48 -8.56 2.16
C GLN A 63 -0.62 -7.58 1.82
N VAL A 64 -1.87 -8.01 1.95
CA VAL A 64 -3.03 -7.28 1.43
C VAL A 64 -3.86 -6.69 2.55
N HIS A 65 -4.14 -5.39 2.44
CA HIS A 65 -5.02 -4.67 3.35
C HIS A 65 -6.19 -4.13 2.53
N PHE A 66 -7.38 -4.64 2.82
CA PHE A 66 -8.58 -4.23 2.09
C PHE A 66 -9.36 -3.17 2.86
N ALA A 67 -9.96 -2.24 2.11
CA ALA A 67 -10.92 -1.29 2.65
C ALA A 67 -11.89 -0.85 1.56
N THR A 68 -13.10 -0.44 1.97
CA THR A 68 -13.96 0.35 1.08
C THR A 68 -13.39 1.77 0.99
N PRO A 69 -13.83 2.59 0.01
CA PRO A 69 -13.36 3.98 -0.06
C PRO A 69 -13.58 4.75 1.24
N GLU A 70 -14.74 4.58 1.87
CA GLU A 70 -15.08 5.25 3.14
C GLU A 70 -14.20 4.76 4.27
N ASP A 71 -13.98 3.46 4.36
CA ASP A 71 -13.13 2.87 5.39
C ASP A 71 -11.67 3.30 5.22
N ALA A 72 -11.18 3.40 3.99
CA ALA A 72 -9.82 3.85 3.73
C ALA A 72 -9.62 5.27 4.27
N ALA A 73 -10.56 6.17 4.03
CA ALA A 73 -10.51 7.53 4.57
C ALA A 73 -10.51 7.52 6.10
N ALA A 74 -11.40 6.72 6.70
CA ALA A 74 -11.49 6.60 8.16
C ALA A 74 -10.19 6.06 8.77
N GLU A 75 -9.55 5.09 8.10
CA GLU A 75 -8.29 4.53 8.56
C GLU A 75 -7.16 5.57 8.54
N VAL A 76 -7.09 6.40 7.52
CA VAL A 76 -6.12 7.50 7.46
C VAL A 76 -6.39 8.51 8.57
N GLU A 77 -7.67 8.87 8.77
CA GLU A 77 -8.06 9.81 9.84
C GLU A 77 -7.67 9.31 11.23
N ARG A 78 -7.82 8.01 11.47
CA ARG A 78 -7.42 7.39 12.75
C ARG A 78 -5.92 7.19 12.88
N PHE A 79 -5.16 7.53 11.86
CA PHE A 79 -3.73 7.32 11.80
C PHE A 79 -3.36 5.84 11.87
N ASN A 80 -4.11 4.99 11.16
CA ASN A 80 -3.67 3.61 10.93
C ASN A 80 -2.43 3.67 10.05
N THR A 81 -1.27 3.30 10.58
CA THR A 81 0.01 3.52 9.92
C THR A 81 0.12 2.81 8.57
N VAL A 82 -0.52 1.66 8.41
CA VAL A 82 -0.55 0.96 7.11
C VAL A 82 -1.15 1.87 6.04
N PHE A 83 -2.32 2.44 6.31
CA PHE A 83 -3.02 3.30 5.36
C PHE A 83 -2.34 4.65 5.18
N VAL A 84 -1.83 5.23 6.27
CA VAL A 84 -1.06 6.47 6.20
C VAL A 84 0.17 6.27 5.30
N ASP A 85 0.94 5.22 5.52
CA ASP A 85 2.13 4.91 4.73
C ASP A 85 1.77 4.66 3.26
N ALA A 86 0.68 3.91 3.02
CA ALA A 86 0.26 3.59 1.66
C ALA A 86 -0.02 4.84 0.84
N PHE A 87 -0.69 5.84 1.41
CA PHE A 87 -1.01 7.06 0.68
C PHE A 87 0.08 8.12 0.75
N TYR A 88 0.91 8.09 1.78
CA TYR A 88 2.03 9.02 1.90
C TYR A 88 3.14 8.71 0.89
N GLU A 89 3.55 7.46 0.77
CA GLU A 89 4.69 7.05 -0.06
C GLU A 89 4.34 6.06 -1.16
N GLY A 90 3.11 5.58 -1.20
CA GLY A 90 2.71 4.54 -2.12
C GLY A 90 2.53 5.01 -3.55
N ARG A 91 2.40 4.03 -4.44
CA ARG A 91 2.16 4.25 -5.86
C ARG A 91 0.86 3.60 -6.28
N LEU A 92 0.04 4.33 -7.00
CA LEU A 92 -1.18 3.80 -7.57
C LEU A 92 -0.83 2.85 -8.72
N LEU A 93 -1.24 1.59 -8.61
CA LEU A 93 -1.05 0.63 -9.70
C LEU A 93 -2.20 0.64 -10.67
N CYS A 94 -3.43 0.84 -10.16
CA CYS A 94 -4.62 0.94 -11.00
C CYS A 94 -5.79 1.44 -10.18
N GLY A 95 -6.87 1.83 -10.87
CA GLY A 95 -8.12 2.20 -10.24
C GLY A 95 -8.36 3.70 -10.23
N ASP A 96 -9.03 4.17 -9.19
CA ASP A 96 -9.53 5.55 -9.10
C ASP A 96 -8.42 6.51 -8.68
N ALA A 97 -7.87 7.24 -9.65
CA ALA A 97 -6.78 8.19 -9.40
C ALA A 97 -7.24 9.38 -8.54
N GLN A 98 -8.50 9.80 -8.67
CA GLN A 98 -9.03 10.92 -7.87
C GLN A 98 -9.17 10.50 -6.40
N LEU A 99 -9.65 9.29 -6.16
CA LEU A 99 -9.72 8.74 -4.81
C LEU A 99 -8.33 8.66 -4.18
N PHE A 100 -7.37 8.12 -4.94
CA PHE A 100 -5.98 8.01 -4.46
C PHE A 100 -5.44 9.39 -4.09
N GLN A 101 -5.65 10.39 -4.93
CA GLN A 101 -5.16 11.74 -4.67
C GLN A 101 -5.79 12.35 -3.43
N ARG A 102 -7.10 12.17 -3.23
CA ARG A 102 -7.78 12.67 -2.03
C ARG A 102 -7.25 12.02 -0.76
N LEU A 103 -7.02 10.71 -0.80
CA LEU A 103 -6.47 9.98 0.35
C LEU A 103 -5.03 10.37 0.63
N ARG A 104 -4.26 10.64 -0.42
CA ARG A 104 -2.89 11.14 -0.28
C ARG A 104 -2.87 12.51 0.37
N GLU A 105 -3.74 13.42 -0.05
CA GLU A 105 -3.84 14.73 0.56
C GLU A 105 -4.23 14.64 2.04
N LEU A 106 -5.13 13.73 2.38
CA LEU A 106 -5.51 13.47 3.75
C LEU A 106 -4.31 12.95 4.56
N ALA A 107 -3.56 12.00 4.03
CA ALA A 107 -2.36 11.47 4.67
C ALA A 107 -1.31 12.57 4.88
N LEU A 108 -1.14 13.46 3.90
CA LEU A 108 -0.20 14.58 4.03
C LEU A 108 -0.63 15.55 5.13
N ARG A 109 -1.94 15.80 5.27
CA ARG A 109 -2.44 16.64 6.37
C ARG A 109 -2.24 15.97 7.73
N ARG A 110 -2.51 14.67 7.81
CA ARG A 110 -2.38 13.93 9.07
C ARG A 110 -0.93 13.77 9.53
N THR A 111 0.04 13.90 8.63
CA THR A 111 1.46 13.75 8.94
C THR A 111 2.19 15.07 9.12
N ARG A 112 1.50 16.18 9.09
CA ARG A 112 2.10 17.49 9.33
C ARG A 112 2.80 17.54 10.68
N GLY A 113 4.04 18.02 10.70
CA GLY A 113 4.84 18.08 11.92
C GLY A 113 5.40 16.75 12.36
N LEU A 114 5.23 15.70 11.55
CA LEU A 114 5.77 14.37 11.83
C LEU A 114 6.85 14.02 10.82
N VAL A 115 7.75 13.14 11.24
CA VAL A 115 8.81 12.59 10.38
C VAL A 115 8.70 11.07 10.42
N LYS A 116 8.75 10.45 9.27
CA LYS A 116 8.75 9.00 9.19
C LYS A 116 10.17 8.46 9.46
N THR A 117 10.26 7.54 10.41
CA THR A 117 11.50 6.85 10.75
C THR A 117 11.31 5.34 10.59
N ARG A 118 12.37 4.57 10.83
CA ARG A 118 12.28 3.11 10.83
C ARG A 118 11.32 2.57 11.89
N GLU A 119 11.20 3.29 13.01
CA GLU A 119 10.31 2.91 14.11
C GLU A 119 8.90 3.46 13.93
N GLY A 120 8.64 4.20 12.85
CA GLY A 120 7.34 4.77 12.55
C GLY A 120 7.36 6.29 12.52
N TRP A 121 6.21 6.89 12.75
CA TRP A 121 6.03 8.34 12.69
C TRP A 121 6.32 8.97 14.05
N VAL A 122 7.16 9.99 14.05
CA VAL A 122 7.56 10.71 15.27
C VAL A 122 7.47 12.22 15.04
N PRO A 123 7.26 13.03 16.09
CA PRO A 123 7.27 14.48 15.93
C PRO A 123 8.59 14.97 15.36
N ALA A 124 8.53 15.96 14.48
CA ALA A 124 9.73 16.61 13.98
C ALA A 124 10.43 17.31 15.14
N GLN A 125 11.77 17.14 15.26
CA GLN A 125 12.52 17.80 16.32
C GLN A 125 12.63 19.28 16.03
N ARG A 126 12.40 20.08 17.07
CA ARG A 126 12.59 21.51 16.96
C ARG A 126 14.06 21.83 17.22
N ARG A 127 14.61 22.72 16.43
CA ARG A 127 15.91 23.30 16.71
C ARG A 127 15.72 24.45 17.68
N HIS A 128 16.63 24.52 18.62
CA HIS A 128 16.68 25.62 19.58
C HIS A 128 17.78 26.56 19.23
#